data_d2da6560a2d12c41d41ea4dd306f97b4
#
_entry.id   d2da6560a2d12c41d41ea4dd306f97b4
#
_cell.length_a   1.000
_cell.length_b   1.000
_cell.length_c   1.000
_cell.angle_alpha   90.00
_cell.angle_beta   90.00
_cell.angle_gamma   90.00
#
_symmetry.space_group_name_H-M   'P 1'
#
loop_
_entity.id
_entity.type
_entity.pdbx_description
1 polymer ?
#
loop_
_entity_poly.entity_id
_entity_poly.type
_entity_poly.pdbx_seq_one_letter_code
_entity_poly.pdbx_strand_id
1 'polypeptide(L)'
;AIVGGDKWLMQLGTLSGNPVASVAGIKTMEILRRPGQYEQLRQTGKRLQNMQSDRLNKAGIAHQIVGDETLFDVLFTDDSCIDYRSTKHNQPALAALYNQTLREQGILKSPSKLYPSLAISEVDLLKTEAAVHRAVDAIADICS
;
A
#
# COMPACT_ATOMS: atom_id res chain seq x y z
N ALA A 1 -20.35 -27.54 2.72
CA ALA A 1 -20.86 -26.84 1.54
C ALA A 1 -20.53 -25.38 1.63
N ILE A 2 -19.93 -24.86 0.59
CA ILE A 2 -19.39 -23.48 0.53
C ILE A 2 -20.44 -22.54 -0.09
N VAL A 3 -21.56 -23.06 -0.55
CA VAL A 3 -22.56 -22.33 -1.33
C VAL A 3 -23.93 -22.44 -0.67
N GLY A 4 -24.49 -21.29 -0.25
CA GLY A 4 -25.85 -21.13 0.23
C GLY A 4 -26.02 -21.20 1.74
N GLY A 5 -27.01 -20.46 2.30
CA GLY A 5 -27.35 -20.38 3.73
C GLY A 5 -26.59 -19.29 4.50
N ASP A 6 -26.90 -19.14 5.80
CA ASP A 6 -26.39 -18.07 6.68
C ASP A 6 -24.86 -18.08 6.93
N LYS A 7 -24.19 -19.17 6.53
CA LYS A 7 -22.72 -19.34 6.63
C LYS A 7 -22.05 -19.40 5.28
N TRP A 8 -22.58 -18.65 4.32
CA TRP A 8 -22.02 -18.59 2.99
C TRP A 8 -20.68 -17.87 2.94
N LEU A 9 -19.67 -18.53 2.37
CA LEU A 9 -18.39 -17.91 2.03
C LEU A 9 -18.36 -17.65 0.54
N MET A 10 -18.24 -16.37 0.20
CA MET A 10 -18.10 -15.96 -1.21
C MET A 10 -16.74 -16.39 -1.72
N GLN A 11 -16.72 -17.26 -2.70
CA GLN A 11 -15.53 -17.59 -3.48
C GLN A 11 -15.74 -17.15 -4.91
N LEU A 12 -15.05 -16.10 -5.30
CA LEU A 12 -15.09 -15.55 -6.67
C LEU A 12 -13.71 -15.68 -7.28
N GLY A 13 -13.66 -16.14 -8.51
CA GLY A 13 -12.41 -16.23 -9.25
C GLY A 13 -12.59 -16.99 -10.54
N THR A 14 -12.94 -16.29 -11.63
CA THR A 14 -13.09 -16.88 -12.96
C THR A 14 -11.81 -17.55 -13.47
N LEU A 15 -10.64 -17.14 -12.96
CA LEU A 15 -9.32 -17.69 -13.28
C LEU A 15 -8.79 -18.67 -12.22
N SER A 16 -9.56 -18.97 -11.18
CA SER A 16 -9.15 -19.94 -10.14
C SER A 16 -8.95 -21.32 -10.77
N GLY A 17 -7.76 -21.90 -10.57
CA GLY A 17 -7.39 -23.19 -11.20
C GLY A 17 -6.97 -23.10 -12.66
N ASN A 18 -6.93 -21.92 -13.27
CA ASN A 18 -6.37 -21.75 -14.61
C ASN A 18 -4.90 -22.18 -14.63
N PRO A 19 -4.46 -23.07 -15.55
CA PRO A 19 -3.09 -23.58 -15.58
C PRO A 19 -2.03 -22.49 -15.69
N VAL A 20 -2.25 -21.43 -16.48
CA VAL A 20 -1.31 -20.33 -16.65
C VAL A 20 -1.17 -19.54 -15.34
N ALA A 21 -2.28 -19.22 -14.70
CA ALA A 21 -2.27 -18.52 -13.40
C ALA A 21 -1.60 -19.38 -12.31
N SER A 22 -1.85 -20.69 -12.32
CA SER A 22 -1.24 -21.62 -11.36
C SER A 22 0.28 -21.71 -11.54
N VAL A 23 0.76 -21.81 -12.79
CA VAL A 23 2.21 -21.83 -13.08
C VAL A 23 2.87 -20.50 -12.70
N ALA A 24 2.24 -19.38 -13.00
CA ALA A 24 2.73 -18.06 -12.60
C ALA A 24 2.81 -17.94 -11.07
N GLY A 25 1.81 -18.42 -10.34
CA GLY A 25 1.81 -18.47 -8.88
C GLY A 25 2.93 -19.34 -8.30
N ILE A 26 3.11 -20.55 -8.84
CA ILE A 26 4.22 -21.45 -8.45
C ILE A 26 5.56 -20.73 -8.67
N LYS A 27 5.75 -20.09 -9.82
CA LYS A 27 7.00 -19.39 -10.15
C LYS A 27 7.25 -18.21 -9.21
N THR A 28 6.22 -17.47 -8.85
CA THR A 28 6.29 -16.39 -7.85
C THR A 28 6.76 -16.92 -6.50
N MET A 29 6.19 -18.04 -6.04
CA MET A 29 6.59 -18.68 -4.78
C MET A 29 8.02 -19.20 -4.81
N GLU A 30 8.47 -19.76 -5.95
CA GLU A 30 9.87 -20.19 -6.13
C GLU A 30 10.85 -18.99 -6.01
N ILE A 31 10.51 -17.85 -6.58
CA ILE A 31 11.31 -16.62 -6.48
C ILE A 31 11.37 -16.15 -5.04
N LEU A 32 10.22 -16.03 -4.37
CA LEU A 32 10.14 -15.55 -3.01
C LEU A 32 10.84 -16.47 -2.00
N ARG A 33 10.95 -17.78 -2.27
CA ARG A 33 11.67 -18.74 -1.43
C ARG A 33 13.20 -18.62 -1.53
N ARG A 34 13.75 -17.89 -2.49
CA ARG A 34 15.19 -17.71 -2.61
C ARG A 34 15.71 -16.93 -1.39
N PRO A 35 16.91 -17.29 -0.88
CA PRO A 35 17.51 -16.56 0.23
C PRO A 35 17.59 -15.05 -0.04
N GLY A 36 17.26 -14.23 0.94
CA GLY A 36 17.38 -12.78 0.88
C GLY A 36 16.22 -12.04 0.17
N GLN A 37 15.30 -12.74 -0.53
CA GLN A 37 14.25 -12.06 -1.29
C GLN A 37 13.23 -11.36 -0.37
N TYR A 38 12.81 -12.00 0.69
CA TYR A 38 11.91 -11.36 1.67
C TYR A 38 12.61 -10.21 2.41
N GLU A 39 13.90 -10.36 2.71
CA GLU A 39 14.67 -9.28 3.32
C GLU A 39 14.74 -8.06 2.40
N GLN A 40 15.06 -8.26 1.13
CA GLN A 40 15.04 -7.19 0.13
C GLN A 40 13.66 -6.55 0.00
N LEU A 41 12.59 -7.35 -0.02
CA LEU A 41 11.22 -6.85 -0.11
C LEU A 41 10.87 -5.98 1.10
N ARG A 42 11.22 -6.41 2.32
CA ARG A 42 11.02 -5.64 3.55
C ARG A 42 11.82 -4.34 3.57
N GLN A 43 13.07 -4.36 3.15
CA GLN A 43 13.89 -3.16 3.04
C GLN A 43 13.28 -2.14 2.07
N THR A 44 12.81 -2.59 0.91
CA THR A 44 12.09 -1.75 -0.05
C THR A 44 10.82 -1.16 0.56
N GLY A 45 10.02 -1.99 1.22
CA GLY A 45 8.81 -1.55 1.89
C GLY A 45 9.07 -0.55 3.02
N LYS A 46 10.11 -0.80 3.82
CA LYS A 46 10.52 0.13 4.89
C LYS A 46 10.93 1.49 4.35
N ARG A 47 11.67 1.53 3.23
CA ARG A 47 12.01 2.80 2.56
C ARG A 47 10.75 3.53 2.10
N LEU A 48 9.78 2.80 1.51
CA LEU A 48 8.50 3.37 1.08
C LEU A 48 7.66 3.91 2.26
N GLN A 49 7.68 3.24 3.40
CA GLN A 49 7.04 3.73 4.63
C GLN A 49 7.71 5.00 5.13
N ASN A 50 9.04 4.98 5.26
CA ASN A 50 9.81 6.09 5.81
C ASN A 50 9.65 7.35 4.95
N MET A 51 9.79 7.27 3.61
CA MET A 51 9.66 8.45 2.74
C MET A 51 8.29 9.13 2.87
N GLN A 52 7.23 8.36 3.06
CA GLN A 52 5.88 8.89 3.27
C GLN A 52 5.76 9.53 4.66
N SER A 53 6.15 8.79 5.71
CA SER A 53 6.06 9.27 7.09
C SER A 53 6.94 10.50 7.32
N ASP A 54 8.18 10.51 6.84
CA ASP A 54 9.10 11.64 7.00
C ASP A 54 8.57 12.92 6.35
N ARG A 55 7.97 12.79 5.15
CA ARG A 55 7.41 13.94 4.45
C ARG A 55 6.15 14.47 5.13
N LEU A 56 5.26 13.58 5.56
CA LEU A 56 4.03 13.92 6.29
C LEU A 56 4.36 14.57 7.65
N ASN A 57 5.34 14.03 8.39
CA ASN A 57 5.81 14.62 9.63
C ASN A 57 6.36 16.04 9.43
N LYS A 58 7.19 16.25 8.38
CA LYS A 58 7.72 17.58 8.04
C LYS A 58 6.64 18.59 7.69
N ALA A 59 5.53 18.13 7.12
CA ALA A 59 4.36 18.95 6.81
C ALA A 59 3.39 19.13 7.99
N GLY A 60 3.65 18.49 9.14
CA GLY A 60 2.77 18.55 10.31
C GLY A 60 1.43 17.84 10.11
N ILE A 61 1.34 16.91 9.15
CA ILE A 61 0.11 16.20 8.84
C ILE A 61 0.02 14.93 9.68
N ALA A 62 -1.05 14.84 10.49
CA ALA A 62 -1.32 13.67 11.31
C ALA A 62 -1.57 12.43 10.44
N HIS A 63 -0.84 11.36 10.73
CA HIS A 63 -0.94 10.11 9.97
C HIS A 63 -0.51 8.89 10.78
N GLN A 64 -0.95 7.74 10.32
CA GLN A 64 -0.52 6.42 10.81
C GLN A 64 -0.08 5.57 9.63
N ILE A 65 1.08 4.90 9.74
CA ILE A 65 1.46 3.82 8.83
C ILE A 65 0.97 2.51 9.46
N VAL A 66 0.05 1.84 8.81
CA VAL A 66 -0.55 0.60 9.30
C VAL A 66 -0.20 -0.58 8.41
N GLY A 67 0.23 -1.68 9.01
CA GLY A 67 0.60 -2.91 8.30
C GLY A 67 2.09 -3.27 8.42
N ASP A 68 2.47 -4.31 7.69
CA ASP A 68 3.84 -4.83 7.59
C ASP A 68 4.56 -4.15 6.41
N GLU A 69 5.89 -4.17 6.37
CA GLU A 69 6.66 -3.57 5.28
C GLU A 69 6.30 -4.13 3.90
N THR A 70 5.77 -5.35 3.84
CA THR A 70 5.36 -6.00 2.59
C THR A 70 3.94 -5.66 2.16
N LEU A 71 3.15 -5.10 3.06
CA LEU A 71 1.75 -4.69 2.83
C LEU A 71 1.34 -3.66 3.86
N PHE A 72 1.19 -2.41 3.47
CA PHE A 72 0.82 -1.34 4.38
C PHE A 72 -0.09 -0.30 3.72
N ASP A 73 -0.62 0.61 4.52
CA ASP A 73 -1.32 1.80 4.07
C ASP A 73 -0.96 3.02 4.92
N VAL A 74 -1.24 4.20 4.38
CA VAL A 74 -1.15 5.48 5.07
C VAL A 74 -2.56 5.92 5.41
N LEU A 75 -2.85 6.11 6.68
CA LEU A 75 -4.11 6.66 7.18
C LEU A 75 -3.87 8.07 7.72
N PHE A 76 -4.74 9.00 7.35
CA PHE A 76 -4.68 10.41 7.79
C PHE A 76 -5.51 10.58 9.05
N THR A 77 -4.90 10.34 10.20
CA THR A 77 -5.49 10.45 11.53
C THR A 77 -4.39 10.54 12.57
N ASP A 78 -4.66 11.20 13.68
CA ASP A 78 -3.83 11.21 14.89
C ASP A 78 -4.19 10.08 15.87
N ASP A 79 -5.35 9.45 15.69
CA ASP A 79 -5.78 8.32 16.50
C ASP A 79 -4.94 7.05 16.24
N SER A 80 -4.66 6.29 17.29
CA SER A 80 -3.98 5.01 17.16
C SER A 80 -4.85 3.98 16.44
N CYS A 81 -4.35 3.43 15.34
CA CYS A 81 -5.06 2.44 14.51
C CYS A 81 -4.63 1.02 14.89
N ILE A 82 -5.33 0.41 15.85
CA ILE A 82 -5.02 -0.94 16.38
C ILE A 82 -5.95 -2.04 15.84
N ASP A 83 -7.08 -1.67 15.26
CA ASP A 83 -8.06 -2.58 14.68
C ASP A 83 -8.80 -1.94 13.49
N TYR A 84 -9.67 -2.71 12.81
CA TYR A 84 -10.46 -2.20 11.68
C TYR A 84 -11.40 -1.04 12.07
N ARG A 85 -11.88 -1.00 13.30
CA ARG A 85 -12.82 0.06 13.74
C ARG A 85 -12.09 1.40 13.87
N SER A 86 -10.89 1.39 14.43
CA SER A 86 -10.06 2.58 14.57
C SER A 86 -9.59 3.15 13.22
N THR A 87 -9.47 2.31 12.17
CA THR A 87 -9.14 2.81 10.82
C THR A 87 -10.24 3.69 10.20
N LYS A 88 -11.47 3.69 10.76
CA LYS A 88 -12.57 4.54 10.30
C LYS A 88 -12.37 6.02 10.64
N HIS A 89 -11.43 6.35 11.51
CA HIS A 89 -11.05 7.74 11.83
C HIS A 89 -10.18 8.37 10.75
N ASN A 90 -9.78 7.60 9.74
CA ASN A 90 -9.08 8.11 8.56
C ASN A 90 -9.90 9.22 7.86
N GLN A 91 -9.25 10.31 7.48
CA GLN A 91 -9.87 11.42 6.75
C GLN A 91 -9.96 11.07 5.25
N PRO A 92 -11.15 10.73 4.74
CA PRO A 92 -11.28 10.20 3.38
C PRO A 92 -10.96 11.23 2.30
N ALA A 93 -11.18 12.51 2.56
CA ALA A 93 -10.86 13.59 1.61
C ALA A 93 -9.35 13.73 1.39
N LEU A 94 -8.54 13.70 2.46
CA LEU A 94 -7.08 13.74 2.38
C LEU A 94 -6.54 12.49 1.69
N ALA A 95 -7.06 11.32 2.04
CA ALA A 95 -6.68 10.06 1.42
C ALA A 95 -6.99 10.04 -0.09
N ALA A 96 -8.15 10.58 -0.49
CA ALA A 96 -8.54 10.66 -1.89
C ALA A 96 -7.60 11.58 -2.69
N LEU A 97 -7.34 12.79 -2.20
CA LEU A 97 -6.45 13.75 -2.84
C LEU A 97 -5.01 13.21 -2.92
N TYR A 98 -4.49 12.66 -1.83
CA TYR A 98 -3.17 12.04 -1.79
C TYR A 98 -3.03 10.95 -2.87
N ASN A 99 -3.98 10.03 -2.93
CA ASN A 99 -3.98 8.95 -3.92
C ASN A 99 -4.17 9.45 -5.35
N GLN A 100 -4.97 10.50 -5.55
CA GLN A 100 -5.16 11.14 -6.86
C GLN A 100 -3.85 11.76 -7.33
N THR A 101 -3.19 12.55 -6.50
CA THR A 101 -1.93 13.22 -6.85
C THR A 101 -0.83 12.20 -7.15
N LEU A 102 -0.71 11.13 -6.35
CA LEU A 102 0.23 10.03 -6.66
C LEU A 102 -0.02 9.45 -8.05
N ARG A 103 -1.29 9.21 -8.42
CA ARG A 103 -1.68 8.66 -9.72
C ARG A 103 -1.33 9.62 -10.86
N GLU A 104 -1.59 10.91 -10.70
CA GLU A 104 -1.22 11.96 -11.66
C GLU A 104 0.30 12.03 -11.88
N GLN A 105 1.10 11.68 -10.87
CA GLN A 105 2.55 11.55 -10.97
C GLN A 105 3.01 10.17 -11.51
N GLY A 106 2.06 9.31 -11.92
CA GLY A 106 2.34 7.99 -12.48
C GLY A 106 2.67 6.92 -11.44
N ILE A 107 2.31 7.11 -10.17
CA ILE A 107 2.39 6.10 -9.12
C ILE A 107 1.01 5.46 -8.95
N LEU A 108 0.89 4.24 -9.45
CA LEU A 108 -0.35 3.47 -9.35
C LEU A 108 -0.32 2.57 -8.13
N LYS A 109 -1.12 2.87 -7.13
CA LYS A 109 -1.36 2.00 -5.98
C LYS A 109 -2.85 1.75 -5.77
N SER A 110 -3.19 0.71 -5.03
CA SER A 110 -4.56 0.54 -4.55
C SER A 110 -4.97 1.72 -3.66
N PRO A 111 -6.24 2.14 -3.63
CA PRO A 111 -6.71 3.24 -2.77
C PRO A 111 -6.41 3.04 -1.29
N SER A 112 -6.39 1.80 -0.81
CA SER A 112 -6.26 1.46 0.61
C SER A 112 -5.06 0.58 0.95
N LYS A 113 -4.17 0.29 -0.01
CA LYS A 113 -3.04 -0.63 0.25
C LYS A 113 -1.89 -0.34 -0.70
N LEU A 114 -0.68 -0.49 -0.18
CA LEU A 114 0.55 -0.45 -0.96
C LEU A 114 1.23 -1.83 -0.87
N TYR A 115 1.55 -2.38 -2.04
CA TYR A 115 2.19 -3.68 -2.19
C TYR A 115 3.57 -3.47 -2.82
N PRO A 116 4.67 -3.49 -2.04
CA PRO A 116 6.01 -3.48 -2.60
C PRO A 116 6.28 -4.72 -3.46
N SER A 117 7.16 -4.56 -4.43
CA SER A 117 7.58 -5.65 -5.33
C SER A 117 9.10 -5.74 -5.38
N LEU A 118 9.62 -6.95 -5.61
CA LEU A 118 11.05 -7.16 -5.88
C LEU A 118 11.52 -6.51 -7.18
N ALA A 119 10.61 -6.11 -8.06
CA ALA A 119 10.90 -5.43 -9.32
C ALA A 119 11.09 -3.91 -9.17
N ILE A 120 10.81 -3.33 -8.01
CA ILE A 120 10.99 -1.89 -7.77
C ILE A 120 12.49 -1.58 -7.79
N SER A 121 12.87 -0.73 -8.75
CA SER A 121 14.24 -0.25 -8.90
C SER A 121 14.51 1.02 -8.07
N GLU A 122 15.78 1.42 -7.97
CA GLU A 122 16.14 2.70 -7.34
C GLU A 122 15.50 3.90 -8.07
N VAL A 123 15.41 3.84 -9.39
CA VAL A 123 14.74 4.87 -10.20
C VAL A 123 13.25 4.98 -9.84
N ASP A 124 12.58 3.84 -9.62
CA ASP A 124 11.18 3.83 -9.20
C ASP A 124 11.01 4.42 -7.80
N LEU A 125 11.93 4.14 -6.89
CA LEU A 125 11.93 4.70 -5.54
C LEU A 125 12.09 6.22 -5.56
N LEU A 126 13.05 6.74 -6.32
CA LEU A 126 13.24 8.19 -6.48
C LEU A 126 12.02 8.88 -7.11
N LYS A 127 11.43 8.25 -8.12
CA LYS A 127 10.19 8.74 -8.73
C LYS A 127 9.05 8.75 -7.73
N THR A 128 8.94 7.70 -6.91
CA THR A 128 7.90 7.59 -5.87
C THR A 128 8.09 8.66 -4.81
N GLU A 129 9.33 8.92 -4.37
CA GLU A 129 9.64 9.97 -3.40
C GLU A 129 9.22 11.36 -3.91
N ALA A 130 9.56 11.68 -5.16
CA ALA A 130 9.13 12.94 -5.77
C ALA A 130 7.61 13.08 -5.86
N ALA A 131 6.91 11.98 -6.16
CA ALA A 131 5.46 11.94 -6.20
C ALA A 131 4.83 12.11 -4.82
N VAL A 132 5.41 11.48 -3.79
CA VAL A 132 5.00 11.63 -2.38
C VAL A 132 5.15 13.09 -1.94
N HIS A 133 6.26 13.76 -2.29
CA HIS A 133 6.45 15.18 -1.96
C HIS A 133 5.30 16.03 -2.51
N ARG A 134 4.96 15.87 -3.80
CA ARG A 134 3.85 16.63 -4.42
C ARG A 134 2.50 16.29 -3.81
N ALA A 135 2.26 15.02 -3.49
CA ALA A 135 1.01 14.60 -2.88
C ALA A 135 0.85 15.17 -1.46
N VAL A 136 1.93 15.24 -0.69
CA VAL A 136 1.91 15.86 0.65
C VAL A 136 1.74 17.36 0.55
N ASP A 137 2.40 18.04 -0.40
CA ASP A 137 2.21 19.48 -0.61
C ASP A 137 0.75 19.79 -0.95
N ALA A 138 0.13 19.03 -1.86
CA ALA A 138 -1.27 19.22 -2.23
C ALA A 138 -2.25 19.05 -1.07
N ILE A 139 -2.01 18.15 -0.13
CA ILE A 139 -2.86 18.01 1.05
C ILE A 139 -2.55 19.05 2.13
N ALA A 140 -1.30 19.52 2.23
CA ALA A 140 -0.93 20.58 3.17
C ALA A 140 -1.62 21.90 2.83
N ASP A 141 -1.77 22.23 1.55
CA ASP A 141 -2.48 23.43 1.06
C ASP A 141 -3.96 23.47 1.49
N ILE A 142 -4.58 22.31 1.76
CA ILE A 142 -5.97 22.23 2.24
C ILE A 142 -6.03 22.28 3.78
N CYS A 143 -4.98 21.85 4.46
CA CYS A 143 -4.92 21.85 5.92
C CYS A 143 -4.49 23.19 6.52
N SER A 144 -4.03 24.12 5.68
CA SER A 144 -3.61 25.50 6.07
C SER A 144 -4.80 26.44 6.14
#